data_23e6788fc17993243237559e08eb8a93
#
_entry.id   23e6788fc17993243237559e08eb8a93
#
_cell.length_a   1.000
_cell.length_b   1.000
_cell.length_c   1.000
_cell.angle_alpha   90.00
_cell.angle_beta   90.00
_cell.angle_gamma   90.00
#
_symmetry.space_group_name_H-M   'P 1'
#
loop_
_entity.id
_entity.type
_entity.pdbx_description
1 polymer ?
#
loop_
_entity_poly.entity_id
_entity_poly.type
_entity_poly.pdbx_seq_one_letter_code
_entity_poly.pdbx_strand_id
1 'polypeptide(L)'
;MSEILTITLNPALDVSTSVGTVTPGPKLRCEPATYDPGGGGVNVSRAISRLGGVSTAFVALGGQTGAMFHALLDAEDFEVAQFEIDGNTRQSLAVIEASTRRQYRFQLPGPDWRPFAAEADLKVFGPPAERNRDALGAWVY
;
A
#
# COMPACT_ATOMS: atom_id res chain seq x y z
N MET A 1 5.45 1.14 26.40
CA MET A 1 5.14 1.92 25.19
C MET A 1 4.01 1.20 24.48
N SER A 2 3.00 1.91 24.01
CA SER A 2 1.94 1.27 23.23
C SER A 2 2.49 0.98 21.84
N GLU A 3 2.53 -0.28 21.43
CA GLU A 3 2.84 -0.67 20.06
C GLU A 3 1.67 -0.27 19.16
N ILE A 4 1.97 0.44 18.10
CA ILE A 4 0.97 0.85 17.12
C ILE A 4 1.05 -0.13 15.95
N LEU A 5 -0.06 -0.81 15.68
CA LEU A 5 -0.24 -1.63 14.50
C LEU A 5 -1.02 -0.84 13.46
N THR A 6 -0.45 -0.66 12.28
CA THR A 6 -1.15 -0.12 11.12
C THR A 6 -1.52 -1.25 10.17
N ILE A 7 -2.69 -1.16 9.53
CA ILE A 7 -3.20 -2.24 8.68
C ILE A 7 -3.49 -1.68 7.28
N THR A 8 -2.93 -2.33 6.26
CA THR A 8 -3.19 -2.03 4.85
C THR A 8 -3.54 -3.32 4.11
N LEU A 9 -4.83 -3.56 3.91
CA LEU A 9 -5.33 -4.80 3.29
C LEU A 9 -5.34 -4.76 1.75
N ASN A 10 -5.32 -3.56 1.16
CA ASN A 10 -5.31 -3.38 -0.29
C ASN A 10 -4.28 -2.30 -0.68
N PRO A 11 -3.00 -2.52 -0.40
CA PRO A 11 -1.93 -1.59 -0.76
C PRO A 11 -1.83 -1.41 -2.26
N ALA A 12 -1.19 -0.35 -2.70
CA ALA A 12 -0.90 -0.11 -4.10
C ALA A 12 0.59 0.18 -4.29
N LEU A 13 1.21 -0.49 -5.24
CA LEU A 13 2.50 -0.05 -5.77
C LEU A 13 2.25 1.24 -6.57
N ASP A 14 2.60 2.37 -5.99
CA ASP A 14 2.43 3.66 -6.63
C ASP A 14 3.56 3.89 -7.65
N VAL A 15 3.15 4.12 -8.89
CA VAL A 15 4.06 4.39 -10.02
C VAL A 15 3.87 5.84 -10.45
N SER A 16 4.91 6.64 -10.39
CA SER A 16 4.86 8.06 -10.77
C SER A 16 5.81 8.35 -11.92
N THR A 17 5.33 9.06 -12.93
CA THR A 17 6.12 9.49 -14.08
C THR A 17 5.61 10.82 -14.63
N SER A 18 6.28 11.35 -15.64
CA SER A 18 5.84 12.54 -16.36
C SER A 18 5.90 12.33 -17.87
N VAL A 19 5.15 13.15 -18.59
CA VAL A 19 5.13 13.20 -20.05
C VAL A 19 4.98 14.66 -20.50
N GLY A 20 5.48 15.01 -21.67
CA GLY A 20 5.41 16.39 -22.16
C GLY A 20 3.95 16.88 -22.27
N THR A 21 3.15 16.18 -23.04
CA THR A 21 1.73 16.49 -23.27
C THR A 21 0.93 15.20 -23.38
N VAL A 22 -0.26 15.16 -22.77
CA VAL A 22 -1.18 14.03 -22.86
C VAL A 22 -2.14 14.25 -24.04
N THR A 23 -2.00 13.41 -25.06
CA THR A 23 -2.86 13.45 -26.25
C THR A 23 -3.35 12.04 -26.58
N PRO A 24 -4.60 11.85 -26.98
CA PRO A 24 -5.11 10.57 -27.41
C PRO A 24 -4.51 10.16 -28.76
N GLY A 25 -4.34 8.83 -28.96
CA GLY A 25 -3.93 8.24 -30.22
C GLY A 25 -2.47 7.81 -30.27
N PRO A 26 -1.45 8.70 -30.21
CA PRO A 26 -0.05 8.28 -30.29
C PRO A 26 0.43 7.62 -29.00
N LYS A 27 1.53 6.84 -29.10
CA LYS A 27 2.23 6.36 -27.90
C LYS A 27 2.88 7.53 -27.16
N LEU A 28 2.49 7.73 -25.90
CA LEU A 28 3.08 8.74 -25.04
C LEU A 28 4.35 8.16 -24.39
N ARG A 29 5.48 8.76 -24.67
CA ARG A 29 6.78 8.34 -24.09
C ARG A 29 6.99 9.15 -22.83
N CYS A 30 6.93 8.43 -21.69
CA CYS A 30 7.13 9.00 -20.38
C CYS A 30 8.60 9.00 -19.96
N GLU A 31 8.93 9.83 -18.99
CA GLU A 31 10.20 9.80 -18.29
C GLU A 31 10.32 8.51 -17.45
N PRO A 32 11.52 8.16 -16.96
CA PRO A 32 11.70 7.04 -16.04
C PRO A 32 10.74 7.13 -14.85
N ALA A 33 10.09 6.01 -14.53
CA ALA A 33 9.14 5.95 -13.44
C ALA A 33 9.84 5.80 -12.08
N THR A 34 9.24 6.38 -11.06
CA THR A 34 9.54 6.12 -9.65
C THR A 34 8.47 5.21 -9.06
N TYR A 35 8.86 4.43 -8.06
CA TYR A 35 7.99 3.46 -7.40
C TYR A 35 8.00 3.70 -5.90
N ASP A 36 6.82 3.75 -5.30
CA ASP A 36 6.64 3.93 -3.87
C ASP A 36 5.64 2.93 -3.30
N PRO A 37 5.87 2.42 -2.07
CA PRO A 37 4.89 1.59 -1.40
C PRO A 37 3.78 2.47 -0.83
N GLY A 38 2.59 2.39 -1.44
CA GLY A 38 1.42 3.18 -1.07
C GLY A 38 0.41 2.40 -0.24
N GLY A 39 -0.37 3.13 0.53
CA GLY A 39 -1.44 2.62 1.37
C GLY A 39 -1.58 3.42 2.66
N GLY A 40 -2.80 3.54 3.17
CA GLY A 40 -3.08 4.38 4.33
C GLY A 40 -2.27 3.99 5.56
N GLY A 41 -2.25 2.70 5.91
CA GLY A 41 -1.48 2.19 7.06
C GLY A 41 0.03 2.36 6.89
N VAL A 42 0.58 2.10 5.69
CA VAL A 42 2.00 2.32 5.38
C VAL A 42 2.36 3.80 5.57
N ASN A 43 1.54 4.72 5.07
CA ASN A 43 1.77 6.16 5.24
C ASN A 43 1.70 6.60 6.70
N VAL A 44 0.82 5.99 7.50
CA VAL A 44 0.73 6.24 8.95
C VAL A 44 1.99 5.73 9.65
N SER A 45 2.47 4.51 9.37
CA SER A 45 3.72 3.99 9.94
C SER A 45 4.92 4.87 9.60
N ARG A 46 4.99 5.33 8.34
CA ARG A 46 6.02 6.28 7.89
C ARG A 46 5.96 7.61 8.66
N ALA A 47 4.77 8.12 8.92
CA ALA A 47 4.58 9.34 9.71
C ALA A 47 4.99 9.13 11.18
N ILE A 48 4.61 8.00 11.78
CA ILE A 48 4.98 7.63 13.15
C ILE A 48 6.50 7.56 13.29
N SER A 49 7.18 6.86 12.38
CA SER A 49 8.65 6.75 12.37
C SER A 49 9.32 8.13 12.30
N ARG A 50 8.85 9.01 11.38
CA ARG A 50 9.38 10.39 11.26
C ARG A 50 9.18 11.24 12.51
N LEU A 51 8.19 10.90 13.33
CA LEU A 51 7.93 11.55 14.63
C LEU A 51 8.70 10.88 15.79
N GLY A 52 9.54 9.89 15.49
CA GLY A 52 10.33 9.16 16.50
C GLY A 52 9.53 8.10 17.26
N GLY A 53 8.34 7.74 16.77
CA GLY A 53 7.53 6.65 17.32
C GLY A 53 7.87 5.29 16.67
N VAL A 54 7.31 4.23 17.25
CA VAL A 54 7.48 2.85 16.79
C VAL A 54 6.13 2.29 16.37
N SER A 55 6.09 1.63 15.21
CA SER A 55 4.90 0.93 14.72
C SER A 55 5.27 -0.29 13.90
N THR A 56 4.34 -1.22 13.79
CA THR A 56 4.41 -2.34 12.87
C THR A 56 3.37 -2.14 11.77
N ALA A 57 3.79 -2.15 10.51
CA ALA A 57 2.89 -2.08 9.37
C ALA A 57 2.49 -3.49 8.92
N PHE A 58 1.22 -3.85 9.11
CA PHE A 58 0.66 -5.07 8.53
C PHE A 58 0.19 -4.78 7.11
N VAL A 59 0.70 -5.55 6.15
CA VAL A 59 0.41 -5.37 4.72
C VAL A 59 0.06 -6.69 4.05
N ALA A 60 -1.02 -6.70 3.26
CA ALA A 60 -1.40 -7.85 2.44
C ALA A 60 -0.81 -7.70 1.04
N LEU A 61 0.15 -8.56 0.69
CA LEU A 61 0.91 -8.49 -0.55
C LEU A 61 0.86 -9.80 -1.32
N GLY A 62 0.86 -9.73 -2.66
CA GLY A 62 0.89 -10.91 -3.49
C GLY A 62 1.54 -10.67 -4.85
N GLY A 63 2.03 -11.76 -5.45
CA GLY A 63 2.62 -11.76 -6.77
C GLY A 63 3.89 -10.93 -6.92
N GLN A 64 4.29 -10.67 -8.17
CA GLN A 64 5.51 -9.94 -8.47
C GLN A 64 5.48 -8.49 -8.00
N THR A 65 4.33 -7.84 -8.13
CA THR A 65 4.15 -6.47 -7.64
C THR A 65 4.18 -6.38 -6.13
N GLY A 66 3.70 -7.42 -5.42
CA GLY A 66 3.84 -7.54 -3.98
C GLY A 66 5.29 -7.71 -3.53
N ALA A 67 6.06 -8.53 -4.25
CA ALA A 67 7.49 -8.70 -3.98
C ALA A 67 8.27 -7.38 -4.18
N MET A 68 7.95 -6.63 -5.24
CA MET A 68 8.55 -5.32 -5.47
C MET A 68 8.16 -4.32 -4.37
N PHE A 69 6.89 -4.32 -3.97
CA PHE A 69 6.40 -3.50 -2.86
C PHE A 69 7.14 -3.80 -1.56
N HIS A 70 7.31 -5.10 -1.23
CA HIS A 70 8.04 -5.53 -0.04
C HIS A 70 9.49 -5.02 -0.05
N ALA A 71 10.19 -5.18 -1.18
CA ALA A 71 11.56 -4.70 -1.32
C ALA A 71 11.70 -3.16 -1.11
N LEU A 72 10.67 -2.40 -1.46
CA LEU A 72 10.64 -0.96 -1.19
C LEU A 72 10.42 -0.65 0.29
N LEU A 73 9.69 -1.51 1.01
CA LEU A 73 9.50 -1.36 2.45
C LEU A 73 10.77 -1.63 3.26
N ASP A 74 11.72 -2.41 2.73
CA ASP A 74 13.02 -2.66 3.38
C ASP A 74 13.85 -1.38 3.58
N ALA A 75 13.54 -0.32 2.83
CA ALA A 75 14.19 0.98 2.98
C ALA A 75 13.49 1.90 4.00
N GLU A 76 12.37 1.48 4.56
CA GLU A 76 11.60 2.25 5.55
C GLU A 76 12.07 1.92 6.97
N ASP A 77 11.92 2.87 7.87
CA ASP A 77 12.36 2.75 9.27
C ASP A 77 11.18 2.40 10.19
N PHE A 78 10.52 1.26 9.92
CA PHE A 78 9.49 0.65 10.76
C PHE A 78 9.39 -0.85 10.47
N GLU A 79 8.83 -1.60 11.41
CA GLU A 79 8.64 -3.04 11.24
C GLU A 79 7.50 -3.34 10.26
N VAL A 80 7.67 -4.42 9.49
CA VAL A 80 6.69 -4.88 8.52
C VAL A 80 6.26 -6.32 8.83
N ALA A 81 4.96 -6.52 8.95
CA ALA A 81 4.33 -7.83 9.01
C ALA A 81 3.57 -8.07 7.71
N GLN A 82 4.09 -8.95 6.86
CA GLN A 82 3.46 -9.28 5.59
C GLN A 82 2.48 -10.45 5.74
N PHE A 83 1.32 -10.30 5.12
CA PHE A 83 0.38 -11.37 4.86
C PHE A 83 0.36 -11.66 3.36
N GLU A 84 0.62 -12.91 2.99
CA GLU A 84 0.62 -13.33 1.58
C GLU A 84 -0.80 -13.58 1.08
N ILE A 85 -1.13 -13.01 -0.06
CA ILE A 85 -2.42 -13.15 -0.73
C ILE A 85 -2.26 -13.71 -2.13
N ASP A 86 -3.29 -14.38 -2.62
CA ASP A 86 -3.39 -14.79 -4.01
C ASP A 86 -3.59 -13.57 -4.92
N GLY A 87 -2.94 -13.59 -6.09
CA GLY A 87 -2.98 -12.50 -7.06
C GLY A 87 -1.89 -11.45 -6.84
N ASN A 88 -1.87 -10.46 -7.71
CA ASN A 88 -0.87 -9.40 -7.67
C ASN A 88 -1.36 -8.20 -6.84
N THR A 89 -0.50 -7.65 -6.02
CA THR A 89 -0.72 -6.33 -5.42
C THR A 89 -1.02 -5.32 -6.51
N ARG A 90 -2.07 -4.52 -6.34
CA ARG A 90 -2.49 -3.54 -7.35
C ARG A 90 -1.45 -2.46 -7.59
N GLN A 91 -1.55 -1.80 -8.72
CA GLN A 91 -0.77 -0.61 -9.04
C GLN A 91 -1.65 0.62 -9.14
N SER A 92 -1.06 1.77 -8.86
CA SER A 92 -1.66 3.08 -9.06
C SER A 92 -0.67 3.90 -9.88
N LEU A 93 -1.09 4.37 -11.05
CA LEU A 93 -0.23 5.15 -11.95
C LEU A 93 -0.59 6.63 -11.86
N ALA A 94 0.38 7.47 -11.58
CA ALA A 94 0.29 8.92 -11.63
C ALA A 94 1.18 9.47 -12.75
N VAL A 95 0.58 10.16 -13.70
CA VAL A 95 1.30 10.81 -14.81
C VAL A 95 1.14 12.32 -14.70
N ILE A 96 2.25 13.03 -14.63
CA ILE A 96 2.26 14.49 -14.64
C ILE A 96 2.48 14.97 -16.07
N GLU A 97 1.54 15.76 -16.57
CA GLU A 97 1.71 16.46 -17.84
C GLU A 97 2.55 17.72 -17.63
N ALA A 98 3.75 17.75 -18.20
CA ALA A 98 4.70 18.83 -17.97
C ALA A 98 4.20 20.19 -18.51
N SER A 99 3.49 20.18 -19.64
CA SER A 99 2.99 21.38 -20.29
C SER A 99 1.93 22.14 -19.50
N THR A 100 1.08 21.42 -18.75
CA THR A 100 -0.05 21.99 -18.00
C THR A 100 0.08 21.85 -16.49
N ARG A 101 1.01 21.03 -16.01
CA ARG A 101 1.16 20.59 -14.63
C ARG A 101 -0.06 19.82 -14.08
N ARG A 102 -0.94 19.32 -14.95
CA ARG A 102 -2.05 18.47 -14.57
C ARG A 102 -1.55 17.07 -14.24
N GLN A 103 -2.19 16.43 -13.28
CA GLN A 103 -1.92 15.05 -12.91
C GLN A 103 -3.07 14.16 -13.36
N TYR A 104 -2.73 13.08 -14.04
CA TYR A 104 -3.65 12.01 -14.41
C TYR A 104 -3.36 10.81 -13.51
N ARG A 105 -4.38 10.31 -12.83
CA ARG A 105 -4.24 9.18 -11.92
C ARG A 105 -5.10 8.02 -12.39
N PHE A 106 -4.46 6.87 -12.57
CA PHE A 106 -5.10 5.63 -12.99
C PHE A 106 -4.94 4.61 -11.87
N GLN A 107 -6.05 4.27 -11.24
CA GLN A 107 -6.08 3.34 -10.15
C GLN A 107 -6.59 2.00 -10.64
N LEU A 108 -5.72 0.99 -10.64
CA LEU A 108 -6.09 -0.36 -11.01
C LEU A 108 -6.78 -1.06 -9.82
N PRO A 109 -7.72 -1.98 -10.10
CA PRO A 109 -8.34 -2.78 -9.04
C PRO A 109 -7.32 -3.68 -8.36
N GLY A 110 -7.52 -3.93 -7.09
CA GLY A 110 -6.77 -4.94 -6.34
C GLY A 110 -7.24 -6.34 -6.67
N PRO A 111 -6.51 -7.37 -6.22
CA PRO A 111 -6.92 -8.75 -6.34
C PRO A 111 -8.20 -8.99 -5.53
N ASP A 112 -9.05 -9.88 -6.05
CA ASP A 112 -10.25 -10.31 -5.35
C ASP A 112 -9.86 -11.39 -4.32
N TRP A 113 -9.48 -10.96 -3.15
CA TRP A 113 -9.19 -11.82 -2.04
C TRP A 113 -10.12 -11.53 -0.87
N ARG A 114 -10.49 -12.58 -0.15
CA ARG A 114 -11.35 -12.44 1.02
C ARG A 114 -10.47 -12.47 2.27
N PRO A 115 -10.32 -11.35 2.97
CA PRO A 115 -9.63 -11.37 4.23
C PRO A 115 -10.41 -12.27 5.21
N PHE A 116 -9.69 -13.16 5.88
CA PHE A 116 -10.24 -13.96 6.99
C PHE A 116 -11.38 -14.92 6.60
N ALA A 117 -11.19 -15.69 5.54
CA ALA A 117 -12.13 -16.73 5.15
C ALA A 117 -12.21 -17.90 6.16
N ALA A 118 -11.28 -18.01 7.11
CA ALA A 118 -11.27 -19.02 8.15
C ALA A 118 -10.83 -18.44 9.51
N GLU A 119 -11.41 -18.95 10.60
CA GLU A 119 -10.99 -18.65 11.98
C GLU A 119 -9.49 -18.93 12.24
N ALA A 120 -8.85 -19.72 11.39
CA ALA A 120 -7.43 -20.03 11.47
C ALA A 120 -6.53 -18.81 11.24
N ASP A 121 -6.96 -17.86 10.41
CA ASP A 121 -6.16 -16.69 10.05
C ASP A 121 -6.12 -15.62 11.14
N LEU A 122 -7.11 -15.63 12.03
CA LEU A 122 -7.14 -14.76 13.21
C LEU A 122 -6.09 -15.12 14.27
N LYS A 123 -5.52 -16.33 14.22
CA LYS A 123 -4.49 -16.77 15.16
C LYS A 123 -3.16 -16.03 15.01
N VAL A 124 -2.93 -15.38 13.87
CA VAL A 124 -1.72 -14.57 13.63
C VAL A 124 -1.69 -13.34 14.55
N PHE A 125 -2.87 -12.84 14.95
CA PHE A 125 -2.97 -11.65 15.80
C PHE A 125 -3.18 -11.95 17.30
N GLY A 126 -3.19 -13.22 17.69
CA GLY A 126 -3.63 -13.63 19.03
C GLY A 126 -5.15 -13.46 19.23
N PRO A 127 -5.70 -13.90 20.36
CA PRO A 127 -7.12 -13.65 20.65
C PRO A 127 -7.34 -12.14 20.71
N PRO A 128 -8.37 -11.62 20.00
CA PRO A 128 -8.69 -10.20 20.08
C PRO A 128 -8.96 -9.86 21.55
N ALA A 129 -8.16 -8.98 22.11
CA ALA A 129 -8.50 -8.39 23.39
C ALA A 129 -9.90 -7.78 23.21
N GLU A 130 -10.84 -8.11 24.09
CA GLU A 130 -12.25 -7.74 23.99
C GLU A 130 -12.50 -6.23 23.83
N ARG A 131 -11.47 -5.41 23.99
CA ARG A 131 -11.51 -3.94 23.92
C ARG A 131 -11.31 -3.33 22.54
N ASN A 132 -10.99 -4.10 21.49
CA ASN A 132 -10.67 -3.55 20.17
C ASN A 132 -11.68 -3.89 19.06
N ARG A 133 -12.85 -4.44 19.37
CA ARG A 133 -13.88 -4.69 18.35
C ARG A 133 -14.36 -3.42 17.67
N ASP A 134 -14.41 -2.30 18.39
CA ASP A 134 -14.87 -1.01 17.84
C ASP A 134 -13.79 -0.29 17.04
N ALA A 135 -12.51 -0.58 17.28
CA ALA A 135 -11.41 0.04 16.56
C ALA A 135 -11.16 -0.60 15.16
N LEU A 136 -11.43 -1.90 14.99
CA LEU A 136 -11.27 -2.58 13.69
C LEU A 136 -12.34 -2.19 12.67
N GLY A 137 -13.49 -1.71 13.09
CA GLY A 137 -14.56 -1.25 12.20
C GLY A 137 -14.34 0.11 11.55
N ALA A 138 -13.38 0.91 12.03
CA ALA A 138 -13.22 2.31 11.63
C ALA A 138 -12.16 2.54 10.51
N TRP A 139 -11.39 1.55 10.10
CA TRP A 139 -10.19 1.74 9.25
C TRP A 139 -10.14 0.89 7.98
N VAL A 140 -11.26 0.38 7.50
CA VAL A 140 -11.34 -0.31 6.21
C VAL A 140 -11.69 0.70 5.12
N TYR A 141 -10.67 1.24 4.45
CA TYR A 141 -10.78 1.95 3.18
C TYR A 141 -9.90 1.28 2.13
#